data_f9875daddc886ac6569a083a8f1527f1
#
_entry.id   f9875daddc886ac6569a083a8f1527f1
#
_cell.length_a   1.000
_cell.length_b   1.000
_cell.length_c   1.000
_cell.angle_alpha   90.00
_cell.angle_beta   90.00
_cell.angle_gamma   90.00
#
_symmetry.space_group_name_H-M   'P 1'
#
loop_
_entity.id
_entity.type
_entity.pdbx_description
1 polymer ?
#
loop_
_entity_poly.entity_id
_entity_poly.type
_entity_poly.pdbx_seq_one_letter_code
_entity_poly.pdbx_strand_id
1 'polypeptide(L)'
;MSLPHEFSARELVSRRQSGELSATELIEHFLTRIDTHNSTLNALVTVTPERALEDARAMDSGSKDPGILWGLPFADKDLTNRAGVKTGAGSRVMDQAPIPTESDPMAKALDIAGGISVGKSAVCEFGLSSYTESLVLPPTANPYSLTHGSGGSSGGAASAVAGRLLPVSPGS
;
A
#
# COMPACT_ATOMS: atom_id res chain seq x y z
N MET A 1 12.75 19.10 11.75
CA MET A 1 12.92 17.63 11.65
C MET A 1 12.35 17.19 10.33
N SER A 2 13.08 16.31 9.62
CA SER A 2 12.55 15.70 8.40
C SER A 2 11.45 14.69 8.73
N LEU A 3 10.43 14.64 7.89
CA LEU A 3 9.25 13.77 8.10
C LEU A 3 9.50 12.36 7.51
N PRO A 4 8.87 11.31 8.02
CA PRO A 4 9.09 9.92 7.55
C PRO A 4 8.99 9.74 6.03
N HIS A 5 8.09 10.41 5.35
CA HIS A 5 7.95 10.32 3.90
C HIS A 5 9.07 10.97 3.07
N GLU A 6 9.99 11.68 3.71
CA GLU A 6 11.17 12.28 3.06
C GLU A 6 12.36 11.32 3.03
N PHE A 7 12.30 10.24 3.82
CA PHE A 7 13.34 9.22 3.89
C PHE A 7 13.13 8.10 2.86
N SER A 8 14.22 7.51 2.41
CA SER A 8 14.17 6.25 1.64
C SER A 8 13.71 5.09 2.52
N ALA A 9 13.22 4.04 1.90
CA ALA A 9 12.85 2.81 2.61
C ALA A 9 13.98 2.27 3.50
N ARG A 10 15.23 2.33 3.03
CA ARG A 10 16.42 1.90 3.79
C ARG A 10 16.64 2.75 5.04
N GLU A 11 16.51 4.06 4.94
CA GLU A 11 16.63 4.97 6.08
C GLU A 11 15.51 4.75 7.10
N LEU A 12 14.28 4.49 6.64
CA LEU A 12 13.17 4.15 7.52
C LEU A 12 13.44 2.86 8.29
N VAL A 13 13.92 1.81 7.62
CA VAL A 13 14.33 0.56 8.29
C VAL A 13 15.42 0.83 9.34
N SER A 14 16.44 1.61 9.01
CA SER A 14 17.51 1.95 9.96
C SER A 14 16.99 2.68 11.20
N ARG A 15 16.08 3.62 11.03
CA ARG A 15 15.45 4.38 12.14
C ARG A 15 14.54 3.48 12.99
N ARG A 16 13.86 2.52 12.37
CA ARG A 16 13.11 1.48 13.08
C ARG A 16 14.02 0.58 13.91
N GLN A 17 15.15 0.15 13.33
CA GLN A 17 16.13 -0.68 14.01
C GLN A 17 16.80 0.02 15.20
N SER A 18 17.05 1.31 15.08
CA SER A 18 17.63 2.12 16.17
C SER A 18 16.63 2.51 17.26
N GLY A 19 15.33 2.26 17.07
CA GLY A 19 14.28 2.69 17.98
C GLY A 19 13.97 4.19 17.94
N GLU A 20 14.50 4.91 16.94
CA GLU A 20 14.20 6.34 16.72
C GLU A 20 12.75 6.57 16.27
N LEU A 21 12.14 5.55 15.63
CA LEU A 21 10.78 5.60 15.09
C LEU A 21 10.07 4.28 15.43
N SER A 22 8.89 4.32 16.02
CA SER A 22 8.04 3.16 16.24
C SER A 22 7.30 2.73 14.98
N ALA A 23 6.84 1.47 14.88
CA ALA A 23 6.01 1.02 13.77
C ALA A 23 4.68 1.78 13.75
N THR A 24 4.11 2.02 14.92
CA THR A 24 2.85 2.77 15.06
C THR A 24 2.99 4.18 14.51
N GLU A 25 4.02 4.95 14.92
CA GLU A 25 4.28 6.30 14.40
C GLU A 25 4.49 6.30 12.87
N LEU A 26 5.23 5.31 12.35
CA LEU A 26 5.45 5.18 10.92
C LEU A 26 4.14 4.95 10.16
N ILE A 27 3.30 4.02 10.61
CA ILE A 27 2.03 3.70 9.98
C ILE A 27 1.05 4.86 10.08
N GLU A 28 0.91 5.50 11.25
CA GLU A 28 0.05 6.68 11.45
C GLU A 28 0.43 7.81 10.49
N HIS A 29 1.74 8.06 10.34
CA HIS A 29 2.23 9.09 9.40
C HIS A 29 1.80 8.80 7.97
N PHE A 30 1.99 7.57 7.46
CA PHE A 30 1.63 7.24 6.09
C PHE A 30 0.12 7.15 5.87
N LEU A 31 -0.66 6.67 6.84
CA LEU A 31 -2.12 6.70 6.79
C LEU A 31 -2.66 8.14 6.69
N THR A 32 -2.11 9.07 7.47
CA THR A 32 -2.46 10.49 7.40
C THR A 32 -2.14 11.08 6.02
N ARG A 33 -1.02 10.71 5.42
CA ARG A 33 -0.68 11.14 4.06
C ARG A 33 -1.62 10.57 3.01
N ILE A 34 -1.97 9.30 3.13
CA ILE A 34 -2.94 8.65 2.25
C ILE A 34 -4.29 9.37 2.35
N ASP A 35 -4.79 9.62 3.55
CA ASP A 35 -6.05 10.34 3.76
C ASP A 35 -6.06 11.73 3.11
N THR A 36 -4.93 12.44 3.22
CA THR A 36 -4.81 13.81 2.69
C THR A 36 -4.69 13.86 1.17
N HIS A 37 -3.96 12.92 0.56
CA HIS A 37 -3.53 13.07 -0.84
C HIS A 37 -4.10 12.01 -1.80
N ASN A 38 -4.64 10.90 -1.29
CA ASN A 38 -5.09 9.82 -2.17
C ASN A 38 -6.26 10.22 -3.06
N SER A 39 -7.13 11.13 -2.61
CA SER A 39 -8.24 11.66 -3.42
C SER A 39 -7.79 12.41 -4.66
N THR A 40 -6.57 12.96 -4.65
CA THR A 40 -5.95 13.62 -5.82
C THR A 40 -5.25 12.61 -6.74
N LEU A 41 -4.62 11.59 -6.16
CA LEU A 41 -3.79 10.63 -6.91
C LEU A 41 -4.55 9.38 -7.37
N ASN A 42 -5.61 9.00 -6.65
CA ASN A 42 -6.35 7.75 -6.85
C ASN A 42 -5.42 6.52 -6.90
N ALA A 43 -4.40 6.53 -6.04
CA ALA A 43 -3.34 5.52 -6.01
C ALA A 43 -3.77 4.26 -5.25
N LEU A 44 -4.57 4.41 -4.20
CA LEU A 44 -5.11 3.31 -3.41
C LEU A 44 -6.64 3.23 -3.58
N VAL A 45 -7.14 2.03 -3.89
CA VAL A 45 -8.57 1.74 -4.05
C VAL A 45 -9.23 1.30 -2.74
N THR A 46 -8.46 0.71 -1.84
CA THR A 46 -8.90 0.30 -0.50
C THR A 46 -7.81 0.67 0.51
N VAL A 47 -8.21 1.21 1.66
CA VAL A 47 -7.32 1.47 2.79
C VAL A 47 -7.85 0.70 4.00
N THR A 48 -6.96 0.08 4.78
CA THR A 48 -7.29 -0.78 5.94
C THR A 48 -6.56 -0.27 7.19
N PRO A 49 -6.92 0.93 7.70
CA PRO A 49 -6.15 1.60 8.74
C PRO A 49 -6.15 0.84 10.07
N GLU A 50 -7.29 0.28 10.49
CA GLU A 50 -7.41 -0.42 11.77
C GLU A 50 -6.48 -1.64 11.80
N ARG A 51 -6.49 -2.45 10.73
CA ARG A 51 -5.61 -3.62 10.58
C ARG A 51 -4.14 -3.23 10.57
N ALA A 52 -3.79 -2.19 9.84
CA ALA A 52 -2.40 -1.72 9.74
C ALA A 52 -1.87 -1.23 11.10
N LEU A 53 -2.70 -0.53 11.87
CA LEU A 53 -2.36 -0.07 13.22
C LEU A 53 -2.28 -1.21 14.23
N GLU A 54 -3.14 -2.24 14.10
CA GLU A 54 -3.07 -3.45 14.93
C GLU A 54 -1.73 -4.18 14.68
N ASP A 55 -1.35 -4.40 13.42
CA ASP A 55 -0.09 -5.00 13.03
C ASP A 55 1.12 -4.18 13.54
N ALA A 56 1.06 -2.86 13.47
CA ALA A 56 2.11 -1.97 13.94
C ALA A 56 2.30 -2.06 15.47
N ARG A 57 1.20 -2.04 16.22
CA ARG A 57 1.23 -2.20 17.70
C ARG A 57 1.74 -3.59 18.11
N ALA A 58 1.35 -4.63 17.38
CA ALA A 58 1.86 -5.99 17.62
C ALA A 58 3.39 -6.06 17.41
N MET A 59 3.91 -5.35 16.41
CA MET A 59 5.35 -5.26 16.17
C MET A 59 6.07 -4.44 17.26
N ASP A 60 5.53 -3.31 17.68
CA ASP A 60 6.12 -2.48 18.74
C ASP A 60 6.12 -3.17 20.10
N SER A 61 5.13 -4.04 20.39
CA SER A 61 5.08 -4.86 21.60
C SER A 61 5.97 -6.10 21.57
N GLY A 62 6.61 -6.40 20.42
CA GLY A 62 7.43 -7.60 20.23
C GLY A 62 6.62 -8.89 20.00
N SER A 63 5.30 -8.81 19.85
CA SER A 63 4.45 -9.98 19.56
C SER A 63 4.42 -10.34 18.07
N LYS A 64 4.96 -9.48 17.19
CA LYS A 64 5.13 -9.73 15.76
C LYS A 64 6.59 -9.50 15.37
N ASP A 65 7.16 -10.46 14.63
CA ASP A 65 8.53 -10.35 14.11
C ASP A 65 8.63 -9.16 13.11
N PRO A 66 9.59 -8.25 13.29
CA PRO A 66 9.78 -7.13 12.38
C PRO A 66 10.33 -7.53 11.00
N GLY A 67 10.86 -8.75 10.83
CA GLY A 67 11.47 -9.21 9.59
C GLY A 67 12.51 -8.24 9.04
N ILE A 68 12.80 -8.35 7.73
CA ILE A 68 13.76 -7.47 7.06
C ILE A 68 13.19 -6.09 6.71
N LEU A 69 11.85 -5.95 6.66
CA LEU A 69 11.17 -4.70 6.30
C LEU A 69 10.82 -3.82 7.50
N TRP A 70 10.95 -4.33 8.73
CA TRP A 70 10.80 -3.54 9.96
C TRP A 70 9.53 -2.68 10.03
N GLY A 71 8.41 -3.19 9.50
CA GLY A 71 7.14 -2.48 9.54
C GLY A 71 6.96 -1.45 8.43
N LEU A 72 7.74 -1.47 7.36
CA LEU A 72 7.51 -0.58 6.22
C LEU A 72 6.07 -0.75 5.68
N PRO A 73 5.32 0.36 5.54
CA PRO A 73 4.00 0.32 4.93
C PRO A 73 4.08 0.02 3.43
N PHE A 74 3.18 -0.81 2.95
CA PHE A 74 2.96 -1.07 1.52
C PHE A 74 1.48 -1.29 1.23
N ALA A 75 1.09 -1.23 -0.04
CA ALA A 75 -0.24 -1.64 -0.49
C ALA A 75 -0.12 -2.83 -1.45
N ASP A 76 -0.92 -3.88 -1.23
CA ASP A 76 -0.99 -4.99 -2.17
C ASP A 76 -1.55 -4.51 -3.50
N LYS A 77 -1.05 -5.00 -4.63
CA LYS A 77 -1.70 -4.78 -5.92
C LYS A 77 -3.13 -5.33 -5.88
N ASP A 78 -4.12 -4.60 -6.37
CA ASP A 78 -5.54 -5.03 -6.28
C ASP A 78 -5.91 -6.21 -7.22
N LEU A 79 -4.93 -7.02 -7.56
CA LEU A 79 -5.05 -8.36 -8.16
C LEU A 79 -4.60 -9.47 -7.18
N THR A 80 -3.89 -9.11 -6.12
CA THR A 80 -3.37 -10.04 -5.12
C THR A 80 -4.42 -10.22 -4.03
N ASN A 81 -4.81 -11.46 -3.74
CA ASN A 81 -5.69 -11.74 -2.62
C ASN A 81 -4.98 -11.54 -1.29
N ARG A 82 -5.65 -10.85 -0.38
CA ARG A 82 -5.30 -10.76 1.03
C ARG A 82 -6.49 -11.21 1.87
N ALA A 83 -6.28 -12.15 2.77
CA ALA A 83 -7.34 -12.67 3.64
C ALA A 83 -8.05 -11.51 4.38
N GLY A 84 -9.37 -11.50 4.32
CA GLY A 84 -10.21 -10.48 4.96
C GLY A 84 -10.27 -9.13 4.23
N VAL A 85 -9.61 -8.97 3.06
CA VAL A 85 -9.65 -7.72 2.27
C VAL A 85 -10.17 -8.02 0.88
N LYS A 86 -11.15 -7.25 0.40
CA LYS A 86 -11.72 -7.40 -0.93
C LYS A 86 -10.65 -7.23 -2.01
N THR A 87 -10.69 -8.06 -3.04
CA THR A 87 -9.91 -7.91 -4.28
C THR A 87 -10.85 -7.47 -5.39
N GLY A 88 -10.71 -6.21 -5.83
CA GLY A 88 -11.61 -5.60 -6.80
C GLY A 88 -11.16 -5.77 -8.25
N ALA A 89 -9.89 -6.09 -8.49
CA ALA A 89 -9.28 -6.24 -9.81
C ALA A 89 -9.61 -5.09 -10.79
N GLY A 90 -9.86 -3.89 -10.29
CA GLY A 90 -10.25 -2.74 -11.10
C GLY A 90 -11.59 -2.90 -11.83
N SER A 91 -12.45 -3.82 -11.44
CA SER A 91 -13.67 -4.19 -12.17
C SER A 91 -14.92 -4.20 -11.30
N ARG A 92 -16.02 -3.63 -11.81
CA ARG A 92 -17.35 -3.74 -11.21
C ARG A 92 -17.89 -5.17 -11.14
N VAL A 93 -17.42 -6.05 -12.02
CA VAL A 93 -17.78 -7.48 -11.97
C VAL A 93 -17.40 -8.12 -10.64
N MET A 94 -16.32 -7.61 -10.02
CA MET A 94 -15.84 -8.08 -8.72
C MET A 94 -16.62 -7.52 -7.51
N ASP A 95 -17.62 -6.67 -7.72
CA ASP A 95 -18.37 -6.08 -6.60
C ASP A 95 -19.11 -7.14 -5.77
N GLN A 96 -19.56 -8.21 -6.39
CA GLN A 96 -20.22 -9.34 -5.73
C GLN A 96 -19.27 -10.52 -5.44
N ALA A 97 -17.97 -10.38 -5.74
CA ALA A 97 -17.00 -11.43 -5.43
C ALA A 97 -16.84 -11.60 -3.90
N PRO A 98 -16.67 -12.83 -3.41
CA PRO A 98 -16.47 -13.07 -2.00
C PRO A 98 -15.16 -12.46 -1.54
N ILE A 99 -15.11 -12.04 -0.28
CA ILE A 99 -13.86 -11.61 0.35
C ILE A 99 -12.94 -12.83 0.49
N PRO A 100 -11.67 -12.76 0.03
CA PRO A 100 -10.73 -13.85 0.15
C PRO A 100 -10.54 -14.30 1.61
N THR A 101 -10.56 -15.60 1.85
CA THR A 101 -10.27 -16.20 3.17
C THR A 101 -8.80 -16.53 3.34
N GLU A 102 -8.04 -16.55 2.24
CA GLU A 102 -6.60 -16.80 2.24
C GLU A 102 -5.85 -15.72 1.46
N SER A 103 -4.61 -15.46 1.90
CA SER A 103 -3.70 -14.56 1.19
C SER A 103 -2.89 -15.32 0.15
N ASP A 104 -2.64 -14.67 -0.98
CA ASP A 104 -1.74 -15.18 -2.02
C ASP A 104 -0.28 -15.27 -1.52
N PRO A 105 0.57 -16.09 -2.18
CA PRO A 105 1.97 -16.25 -1.79
C PRO A 105 2.75 -14.94 -1.69
N MET A 106 2.51 -13.96 -2.58
CA MET A 106 3.15 -12.65 -2.53
C MET A 106 2.80 -11.89 -1.24
N ALA A 107 1.51 -11.83 -0.88
CA ALA A 107 1.06 -11.16 0.33
C ALA A 107 1.65 -11.84 1.59
N LYS A 108 1.65 -13.19 1.62
CA LYS A 108 2.26 -13.97 2.72
C LYS A 108 3.78 -13.70 2.82
N ALA A 109 4.48 -13.62 1.69
CA ALA A 109 5.92 -13.34 1.68
C ALA A 109 6.25 -11.94 2.22
N LEU A 110 5.45 -10.93 1.88
CA LEU A 110 5.60 -9.57 2.40
C LEU A 110 5.31 -9.50 3.91
N ASP A 111 4.31 -10.24 4.39
CA ASP A 111 4.00 -10.34 5.82
C ASP A 111 5.15 -11.01 6.59
N ILE A 112 5.71 -12.11 6.07
CA ILE A 112 6.89 -12.79 6.64
C ILE A 112 8.11 -11.88 6.62
N ALA A 113 8.28 -11.07 5.59
CA ALA A 113 9.34 -10.08 5.52
C ALA A 113 9.16 -8.91 6.52
N GLY A 114 8.05 -8.86 7.23
CA GLY A 114 7.76 -7.83 8.23
C GLY A 114 7.21 -6.53 7.67
N GLY A 115 6.69 -6.54 6.44
CA GLY A 115 5.93 -5.40 5.91
C GLY A 115 4.55 -5.29 6.55
N ILE A 116 3.97 -4.10 6.54
CA ILE A 116 2.61 -3.84 7.01
C ILE A 116 1.76 -3.36 5.84
N SER A 117 0.76 -4.18 5.45
CA SER A 117 -0.18 -3.80 4.40
C SER A 117 -1.16 -2.74 4.91
N VAL A 118 -1.22 -1.60 4.22
CA VAL A 118 -2.15 -0.52 4.54
C VAL A 118 -3.39 -0.53 3.62
N GLY A 119 -3.47 -1.47 2.67
CA GLY A 119 -4.59 -1.57 1.75
C GLY A 119 -4.22 -2.12 0.38
N LYS A 120 -4.95 -1.68 -0.65
CA LYS A 120 -4.83 -2.16 -2.02
C LYS A 120 -4.52 -1.00 -2.97
N SER A 121 -3.48 -1.15 -3.80
CA SER A 121 -3.12 -0.18 -4.83
C SER A 121 -3.95 -0.38 -6.10
N ALA A 122 -4.34 0.73 -6.73
CA ALA A 122 -5.18 0.75 -7.93
C ALA A 122 -4.53 0.04 -9.12
N VAL A 123 -5.37 -0.62 -9.90
CA VAL A 123 -5.00 -1.34 -11.12
C VAL A 123 -6.00 -1.03 -12.24
N CYS A 124 -5.61 -1.26 -13.49
CA CYS A 124 -6.58 -1.34 -14.58
C CYS A 124 -7.42 -2.62 -14.47
N GLU A 125 -8.54 -2.67 -15.17
CA GLU A 125 -9.44 -3.82 -15.13
C GLU A 125 -8.69 -5.12 -15.48
N PHE A 126 -8.71 -6.07 -14.53
CA PHE A 126 -8.00 -7.37 -14.58
C PHE A 126 -6.49 -7.28 -14.91
N GLY A 127 -5.87 -6.12 -14.78
CA GLY A 127 -4.46 -5.93 -15.10
C GLY A 127 -4.14 -5.96 -16.61
N LEU A 128 -5.13 -5.80 -17.48
CA LEU A 128 -4.99 -6.04 -18.93
C LEU A 128 -4.52 -4.85 -19.75
N SER A 129 -4.31 -3.66 -19.15
CA SER A 129 -3.86 -2.49 -19.90
C SER A 129 -2.59 -1.87 -19.32
N SER A 130 -1.91 -1.05 -20.14
CA SER A 130 -0.70 -0.32 -19.76
C SER A 130 -0.98 1.05 -19.10
N TYR A 131 -2.23 1.33 -18.72
CA TYR A 131 -2.66 2.54 -18.01
C TYR A 131 -3.67 2.15 -16.94
N THR A 132 -3.69 2.86 -15.81
CA THR A 132 -4.53 2.55 -14.66
C THR A 132 -5.76 3.45 -14.66
N GLU A 133 -6.74 3.02 -15.43
CA GLU A 133 -8.08 3.58 -15.53
C GLU A 133 -9.10 2.46 -15.42
N SER A 134 -10.19 2.70 -14.72
CA SER A 134 -11.25 1.71 -14.53
C SER A 134 -12.59 2.39 -14.27
N LEU A 135 -13.66 1.61 -14.22
CA LEU A 135 -15.00 2.13 -13.87
C LEU A 135 -15.24 2.16 -12.35
N VAL A 136 -14.30 1.71 -11.55
CA VAL A 136 -14.42 1.64 -10.08
C VAL A 136 -13.72 2.79 -9.36
N LEU A 137 -12.77 3.45 -10.03
CA LEU A 137 -12.02 4.57 -9.47
C LEU A 137 -11.68 5.55 -10.60
N PRO A 138 -11.62 6.87 -10.36
CA PRO A 138 -11.06 7.80 -11.33
C PRO A 138 -9.64 7.40 -11.75
N PRO A 139 -9.16 7.83 -12.94
CA PRO A 139 -7.81 7.51 -13.39
C PRO A 139 -6.74 7.80 -12.34
N THR A 140 -5.81 6.87 -12.17
CA THR A 140 -4.67 7.08 -11.27
C THR A 140 -3.71 8.10 -11.87
N ALA A 141 -3.52 9.21 -11.19
CA ALA A 141 -2.73 10.33 -11.68
C ALA A 141 -1.22 10.10 -11.50
N ASN A 142 -0.44 10.68 -12.39
CA ASN A 142 1.00 10.82 -12.24
C ASN A 142 1.31 11.97 -11.25
N PRO A 143 1.97 11.74 -10.11
CA PRO A 143 2.26 12.80 -9.15
C PRO A 143 3.10 13.96 -9.68
N TYR A 144 3.89 13.73 -10.73
CA TYR A 144 4.69 14.78 -11.38
C TYR A 144 3.90 15.63 -12.39
N SER A 145 2.71 15.13 -12.82
CA SER A 145 1.82 15.84 -13.75
C SER A 145 0.41 15.27 -13.64
N LEU A 146 -0.43 15.88 -12.84
CA LEU A 146 -1.78 15.39 -12.51
C LEU A 146 -2.72 15.27 -13.73
N THR A 147 -2.36 15.84 -14.87
CA THR A 147 -3.09 15.71 -16.15
C THR A 147 -2.69 14.45 -16.93
N HIS A 148 -1.72 13.69 -16.46
CA HIS A 148 -1.26 12.44 -17.06
C HIS A 148 -1.55 11.25 -16.14
N GLY A 149 -1.79 10.11 -16.73
CA GLY A 149 -1.92 8.84 -16.01
C GLY A 149 -0.56 8.33 -15.51
N SER A 150 -0.59 7.44 -14.54
CA SER A 150 0.57 6.85 -13.87
C SER A 150 1.14 5.61 -14.58
N GLY A 151 0.61 5.26 -15.77
CA GLY A 151 0.94 3.98 -16.42
C GLY A 151 0.14 2.82 -15.80
N GLY A 152 0.51 1.59 -16.10
CA GLY A 152 -0.20 0.38 -15.64
C GLY A 152 0.54 -0.91 -16.04
N SER A 153 0.07 -2.02 -15.58
CA SER A 153 -1.12 -2.28 -14.76
C SER A 153 -0.94 -1.95 -13.26
N SER A 154 0.26 -1.67 -12.79
CA SER A 154 0.57 -1.31 -11.38
C SER A 154 0.66 0.21 -11.16
N GLY A 155 -0.17 1.00 -11.86
CA GLY A 155 -0.10 2.46 -11.79
C GLY A 155 -0.40 3.01 -10.40
N GLY A 156 -1.28 2.37 -9.63
CA GLY A 156 -1.53 2.73 -8.23
C GLY A 156 -0.28 2.61 -7.36
N ALA A 157 0.48 1.53 -7.50
CA ALA A 157 1.74 1.34 -6.78
C ALA A 157 2.78 2.40 -7.19
N ALA A 158 2.93 2.65 -8.50
CA ALA A 158 3.84 3.67 -9.02
C ALA A 158 3.48 5.06 -8.51
N SER A 159 2.21 5.44 -8.58
CA SER A 159 1.72 6.72 -8.09
C SER A 159 1.87 6.87 -6.58
N ALA A 160 1.59 5.81 -5.80
CA ALA A 160 1.75 5.84 -4.34
C ALA A 160 3.20 6.08 -3.92
N VAL A 161 4.16 5.40 -4.57
CA VAL A 161 5.58 5.58 -4.25
C VAL A 161 6.08 6.94 -4.73
N ALA A 162 5.80 7.33 -5.98
CA ALA A 162 6.23 8.61 -6.53
C ALA A 162 5.61 9.81 -5.76
N GLY A 163 4.34 9.69 -5.34
CA GLY A 163 3.62 10.67 -4.53
C GLY A 163 3.98 10.62 -3.04
N ARG A 164 4.91 9.73 -2.64
CA ARG A 164 5.32 9.55 -1.24
C ARG A 164 4.16 9.21 -0.30
N LEU A 165 3.14 8.53 -0.80
CA LEU A 165 2.09 7.91 0.03
C LEU A 165 2.58 6.63 0.67
N LEU A 166 3.56 5.98 0.07
CA LEU A 166 4.20 4.76 0.54
C LEU A 166 5.70 4.78 0.21
N PRO A 167 6.56 4.21 1.05
CA PRO A 167 7.99 4.10 0.76
C PRO A 167 8.31 2.99 -0.24
N VAL A 168 7.45 1.96 -0.31
CA VAL A 168 7.56 0.80 -1.20
C VAL A 168 6.15 0.31 -1.57
N SER A 169 6.01 -0.33 -2.72
CA SER A 169 4.79 -1.05 -3.09
C SER A 169 5.12 -2.10 -4.16
N PRO A 170 4.57 -3.31 -4.07
CA PRO A 170 4.76 -4.34 -5.09
C PRO A 170 4.11 -3.94 -6.41
N GLY A 171 4.74 -4.34 -7.52
CA GLY A 171 4.25 -4.15 -8.88
C GLY A 171 4.63 -5.32 -9.78
N SER A 172 3.92 -5.48 -10.89
CA SER A 172 4.17 -6.53 -11.90
C SER A 172 3.79 -6.04 -13.29
#